data_746654562da40e1dee84ecb669437f67
#
_entry.id   746654562da40e1dee84ecb669437f67
#
_cell.length_a   1.000
_cell.length_b   1.000
_cell.length_c   1.000
_cell.angle_alpha   90.00
_cell.angle_beta   90.00
_cell.angle_gamma   90.00
#
_symmetry.space_group_name_H-M   'P 1'
#
loop_
_entity.id
_entity.type
_entity.pdbx_description
1 polymer ?
#
loop_
_entity_poly.entity_id
_entity_poly.type
_entity_poly.pdbx_seq_one_letter_code
_entity_poly.pdbx_strand_id
1 'polypeptide(L)'
;MEKIRDTRWDVLKGLLILCVLYRHFLVYGSSISYIASKTVANFVHVFTMPLFVFVSGYFTKHVDETKRYWFGILGVFETYAVYQIFKGLLYHYSIWQLISFPALMMWYLLALVIWKIVYFCLNKMKIKVNGILITLLVLIALAVGFVPFIGETFALSRIFYFAPYFFLGIMLQNIKVIDEIKLRLKVPLAWLILIVALICSIMASVYNGFYIVDGVFQGNEPYPEEEKWIYMGLRFFSYLVSFIVSISVVRLFVNTNRTLEIVGKDSLKFYIFHGFGLMAFGILPIPWKYGLAGLRHNSFANHILLQQDQAF
;
A
#
# COMPACT_ATOMS: atom_id res chain seq x y z
N MET A 1 -33.83 2.21 -12.17
CA MET A 1 -33.55 1.49 -10.91
C MET A 1 -32.26 2.05 -10.34
N GLU A 2 -32.29 2.66 -9.18
CA GLU A 2 -31.09 3.11 -8.47
C GLU A 2 -30.23 1.87 -8.12
N LYS A 3 -28.98 1.87 -8.52
CA LYS A 3 -28.07 0.75 -8.28
C LYS A 3 -27.79 0.74 -6.78
N ILE A 4 -28.39 -0.16 -6.04
CA ILE A 4 -28.19 -0.30 -4.57
C ILE A 4 -26.68 -0.44 -4.33
N ARG A 5 -26.11 0.48 -3.55
CA ARG A 5 -24.70 0.49 -3.20
C ARG A 5 -24.35 -0.75 -2.36
N ASP A 6 -23.41 -1.53 -2.82
CA ASP A 6 -22.91 -2.68 -2.05
C ASP A 6 -21.98 -2.19 -0.92
N THR A 7 -22.53 -2.17 0.30
CA THR A 7 -21.84 -1.68 1.51
C THR A 7 -20.68 -2.58 1.95
N ARG A 8 -20.59 -3.82 1.43
CA ARG A 8 -19.49 -4.74 1.74
C ARG A 8 -18.14 -4.17 1.32
N TRP A 9 -18.10 -3.38 0.26
CA TRP A 9 -16.88 -2.66 -0.15
C TRP A 9 -16.46 -1.58 0.85
N ASP A 10 -17.42 -0.93 1.51
CA ASP A 10 -17.12 0.01 2.58
C ASP A 10 -16.60 -0.74 3.81
N VAL A 11 -17.16 -1.90 4.15
CA VAL A 11 -16.62 -2.77 5.20
C VAL A 11 -15.17 -3.17 4.91
N LEU A 12 -14.87 -3.58 3.67
CA LEU A 12 -13.50 -3.91 3.27
C LEU A 12 -12.56 -2.70 3.44
N LYS A 13 -12.93 -1.53 2.94
CA LYS A 13 -12.12 -0.31 3.10
C LYS A 13 -11.91 0.07 4.56
N GLY A 14 -12.94 -0.10 5.41
CA GLY A 14 -12.86 0.13 6.85
C GLY A 14 -11.87 -0.81 7.53
N LEU A 15 -11.90 -2.10 7.21
CA LEU A 15 -10.93 -3.06 7.70
C LEU A 15 -9.51 -2.68 7.28
N LEU A 16 -9.32 -2.39 6.01
CA LEU A 16 -7.99 -2.08 5.45
C LEU A 16 -7.40 -0.81 6.05
N ILE A 17 -8.20 0.26 6.21
CA ILE A 17 -7.67 1.50 6.80
C ILE A 17 -7.29 1.30 8.26
N LEU A 18 -8.05 0.54 9.03
CA LEU A 18 -7.68 0.21 10.41
C LEU A 18 -6.38 -0.61 10.45
N CYS A 19 -6.17 -1.54 9.54
CA CYS A 19 -4.90 -2.27 9.40
C CYS A 19 -3.73 -1.32 9.10
N VAL A 20 -3.91 -0.34 8.19
CA VAL A 20 -2.90 0.69 7.88
C VAL A 20 -2.55 1.50 9.14
N LEU A 21 -3.55 2.05 9.81
CA LEU A 21 -3.35 2.83 11.03
C LEU A 21 -2.62 2.00 12.09
N TYR A 22 -3.11 0.81 12.35
CA TYR A 22 -2.54 -0.09 13.37
C TYR A 22 -1.08 -0.42 13.07
N ARG A 23 -0.75 -0.78 11.83
CA ARG A 23 0.63 -1.03 11.40
C ARG A 23 1.53 0.18 11.66
N HIS A 24 1.10 1.36 11.29
CA HIS A 24 1.89 2.57 11.47
C HIS A 24 2.08 2.91 12.96
N PHE A 25 1.04 2.78 13.77
CA PHE A 25 1.15 2.95 15.22
C PHE A 25 2.05 1.90 15.88
N LEU A 26 2.03 0.64 15.42
CA LEU A 26 2.95 -0.38 15.92
C LEU A 26 4.40 -0.06 15.60
N VAL A 27 4.68 0.37 14.36
CA VAL A 27 6.04 0.65 13.91
C VAL A 27 6.61 1.88 14.63
N TYR A 28 5.80 2.92 14.85
CA TYR A 28 6.27 4.19 15.41
C TYR A 28 6.06 4.35 16.92
N GLY A 29 5.13 3.62 17.54
CA GLY A 29 4.68 3.89 18.89
C GLY A 29 4.73 2.72 19.88
N SER A 30 5.15 1.52 19.48
CA SER A 30 4.93 0.34 20.30
C SER A 30 5.95 0.13 21.41
N SER A 31 5.43 0.01 22.65
CA SER A 31 6.09 -0.65 23.78
C SER A 31 5.88 -2.18 23.81
N ILE A 32 5.16 -2.74 22.81
CA ILE A 32 4.91 -4.19 22.67
C ILE A 32 6.21 -4.89 22.32
N SER A 33 6.37 -6.16 22.71
CA SER A 33 7.55 -6.93 22.40
C SER A 33 7.86 -6.85 20.90
N TYR A 34 9.11 -6.57 20.57
CA TYR A 34 9.58 -6.34 19.22
C TYR A 34 9.12 -7.42 18.21
N ILE A 35 9.06 -8.69 18.62
CA ILE A 35 8.60 -9.81 17.80
C ILE A 35 7.10 -9.71 17.49
N ALA A 36 6.27 -9.43 18.49
CA ALA A 36 4.82 -9.32 18.29
C ALA A 36 4.47 -8.17 17.35
N SER A 37 5.09 -7.01 17.53
CA SER A 37 4.89 -5.84 16.65
C SER A 37 5.29 -6.13 15.21
N LYS A 38 6.45 -6.75 15.00
CA LYS A 38 6.91 -7.17 13.68
C LYS A 38 5.98 -8.20 13.03
N THR A 39 5.55 -9.19 13.80
CA THR A 39 4.64 -10.23 13.29
C THR A 39 3.34 -9.62 12.77
N VAL A 40 2.70 -8.76 13.56
CA VAL A 40 1.45 -8.13 13.13
C VAL A 40 1.70 -7.19 11.94
N ALA A 41 2.78 -6.40 11.97
CA ALA A 41 3.13 -5.51 10.87
C ALA A 41 3.34 -6.27 9.56
N ASN A 42 4.09 -7.39 9.58
CA ASN A 42 4.28 -8.25 8.43
C ASN A 42 2.97 -8.87 7.94
N PHE A 43 2.21 -9.46 8.85
CA PHE A 43 0.96 -10.14 8.49
C PHE A 43 -0.04 -9.20 7.80
N VAL A 44 -0.29 -8.01 8.37
CA VAL A 44 -1.24 -7.07 7.76
C VAL A 44 -0.71 -6.47 6.47
N HIS A 45 0.62 -6.34 6.34
CA HIS A 45 1.24 -5.75 5.16
C HIS A 45 1.03 -6.56 3.89
N VAL A 46 1.00 -7.90 4.01
CA VAL A 46 0.84 -8.83 2.89
C VAL A 46 -0.40 -8.51 2.03
N PHE A 47 -1.51 -8.11 2.64
CA PHE A 47 -2.78 -7.93 1.93
C PHE A 47 -3.31 -6.49 1.91
N THR A 48 -2.89 -5.65 2.86
CA THR A 48 -3.54 -4.35 3.06
C THR A 48 -3.37 -3.44 1.85
N MET A 49 -2.13 -3.18 1.41
CA MET A 49 -1.89 -2.31 0.26
C MET A 49 -2.33 -2.94 -1.07
N PRO A 50 -2.09 -4.22 -1.36
CA PRO A 50 -2.64 -4.89 -2.53
C PRO A 50 -4.16 -4.73 -2.67
N LEU A 51 -4.91 -4.96 -1.58
CA LEU A 51 -6.37 -4.81 -1.59
C LEU A 51 -6.81 -3.34 -1.71
N PHE A 52 -6.15 -2.39 -1.04
CA PHE A 52 -6.48 -0.97 -1.19
C PHE A 52 -6.32 -0.50 -2.62
N VAL A 53 -5.20 -0.84 -3.24
CA VAL A 53 -4.90 -0.49 -4.62
C VAL A 53 -5.88 -1.17 -5.58
N PHE A 54 -6.18 -2.45 -5.37
CA PHE A 54 -7.20 -3.18 -6.12
C PHE A 54 -8.57 -2.51 -6.04
N VAL A 55 -9.04 -2.16 -4.82
CA VAL A 55 -10.33 -1.47 -4.61
C VAL A 55 -10.35 -0.12 -5.33
N SER A 56 -9.23 0.61 -5.35
CA SER A 56 -9.13 1.88 -6.05
C SER A 56 -9.26 1.73 -7.57
N GLY A 57 -8.66 0.67 -8.13
CA GLY A 57 -8.86 0.30 -9.54
C GLY A 57 -10.30 -0.10 -9.82
N TYR A 58 -10.88 -0.95 -8.98
CA TYR A 58 -12.25 -1.46 -9.13
C TYR A 58 -13.30 -0.34 -9.13
N PHE A 59 -13.10 0.72 -8.37
CA PHE A 59 -14.00 1.89 -8.35
C PHE A 59 -13.56 3.06 -9.24
N THR A 60 -12.51 2.89 -10.02
CA THR A 60 -12.12 3.92 -11.00
C THR A 60 -13.21 4.07 -12.06
N LYS A 61 -13.73 5.27 -12.23
CA LYS A 61 -14.79 5.56 -13.20
C LYS A 61 -14.30 5.38 -14.63
N HIS A 62 -15.22 5.04 -15.53
CA HIS A 62 -14.95 5.05 -16.95
C HIS A 62 -14.56 6.45 -17.43
N VAL A 63 -13.68 6.51 -18.43
CA VAL A 63 -13.11 7.75 -18.96
C VAL A 63 -14.14 8.57 -19.78
N ASP A 64 -15.30 8.02 -20.06
CA ASP A 64 -16.35 8.64 -20.89
C ASP A 64 -16.86 9.98 -20.33
N GLU A 65 -16.80 10.17 -19.01
CA GLU A 65 -17.09 11.44 -18.33
C GLU A 65 -15.81 12.27 -18.13
N THR A 66 -15.18 12.74 -19.20
CA THR A 66 -13.84 13.32 -19.18
C THR A 66 -13.64 14.42 -18.13
N LYS A 67 -14.57 15.38 -18.00
CA LYS A 67 -14.46 16.45 -16.99
C LYS A 67 -14.48 15.91 -15.56
N ARG A 68 -15.44 15.05 -15.24
CA ARG A 68 -15.59 14.46 -13.90
C ARG A 68 -14.42 13.54 -13.54
N TYR A 69 -13.84 12.88 -14.52
CA TYR A 69 -12.65 12.05 -14.35
C TYR A 69 -11.45 12.90 -13.94
N TRP A 70 -11.20 14.02 -14.65
CA TRP A 70 -10.11 14.93 -14.36
C TRP A 70 -10.27 15.66 -13.03
N PHE A 71 -11.49 16.10 -12.67
CA PHE A 71 -11.75 16.66 -11.33
C PHE A 71 -11.43 15.66 -10.22
N GLY A 72 -11.69 14.37 -10.44
CA GLY A 72 -11.31 13.32 -9.49
C GLY A 72 -9.79 13.13 -9.37
N ILE A 73 -9.04 13.29 -10.46
CA ILE A 73 -7.57 13.26 -10.45
C ILE A 73 -7.01 14.48 -9.74
N LEU A 74 -7.52 15.68 -10.10
CA LEU A 74 -7.07 16.94 -9.50
C LEU A 74 -7.30 16.98 -8.00
N GLY A 75 -8.44 16.54 -7.49
CA GLY A 75 -8.69 16.49 -6.03
C GLY A 75 -7.74 15.56 -5.27
N VAL A 76 -7.35 14.43 -5.86
CA VAL A 76 -6.32 13.56 -5.28
C VAL A 76 -4.95 14.22 -5.32
N PHE A 77 -4.61 14.86 -6.43
CA PHE A 77 -3.34 15.57 -6.58
C PHE A 77 -3.24 16.79 -5.65
N GLU A 78 -4.29 17.58 -5.50
CA GLU A 78 -4.35 18.69 -4.56
C GLU A 78 -4.12 18.21 -3.12
N THR A 79 -4.77 17.11 -2.73
CA THR A 79 -4.56 16.51 -1.40
C THR A 79 -3.10 16.09 -1.20
N TYR A 80 -2.50 15.45 -2.20
CA TYR A 80 -1.08 15.09 -2.19
C TYR A 80 -0.19 16.33 -2.07
N ALA A 81 -0.42 17.36 -2.90
CA ALA A 81 0.39 18.57 -2.94
C ALA A 81 0.35 19.34 -1.63
N VAL A 82 -0.84 19.54 -1.05
CA VAL A 82 -1.00 20.20 0.26
C VAL A 82 -0.19 19.48 1.34
N TYR A 83 -0.29 18.15 1.38
CA TYR A 83 0.46 17.36 2.36
C TYR A 83 1.97 17.44 2.14
N GLN A 84 2.40 17.40 0.88
CA GLN A 84 3.81 17.48 0.50
C GLN A 84 4.42 18.83 0.85
N ILE A 85 3.69 19.94 0.57
CA ILE A 85 4.11 21.29 0.93
C ILE A 85 4.19 21.43 2.46
N PHE A 86 3.18 20.95 3.19
CA PHE A 86 3.18 20.99 4.65
C PHE A 86 4.39 20.27 5.24
N LYS A 87 4.71 19.07 4.73
CA LYS A 87 5.92 18.34 5.11
C LYS A 87 7.18 19.13 4.81
N GLY A 88 7.28 19.73 3.61
CA GLY A 88 8.44 20.52 3.20
C GLY A 88 8.70 21.73 4.11
N LEU A 89 7.63 22.44 4.46
CA LEU A 89 7.71 23.57 5.40
C LEU A 89 8.14 23.12 6.80
N LEU A 90 7.62 21.98 7.25
CA LEU A 90 7.89 21.48 8.59
C LEU A 90 9.31 20.98 8.79
N TYR A 91 9.87 20.32 7.78
CA TYR A 91 11.19 19.70 7.82
C TYR A 91 12.25 20.49 7.04
N HIS A 92 11.94 21.71 6.59
CA HIS A 92 12.84 22.58 5.82
C HIS A 92 13.45 21.91 4.59
N TYR A 93 12.65 21.11 3.86
CA TYR A 93 13.12 20.40 2.68
C TYR A 93 13.44 21.38 1.53
N SER A 94 14.51 21.07 0.79
CA SER A 94 14.79 21.72 -0.48
C SER A 94 13.68 21.40 -1.51
N ILE A 95 13.54 22.25 -2.52
CA ILE A 95 12.57 22.04 -3.61
C ILE A 95 12.76 20.66 -4.26
N TRP A 96 14.02 20.24 -4.45
CA TRP A 96 14.33 18.92 -5.01
C TRP A 96 13.83 17.78 -4.11
N GLN A 97 14.11 17.83 -2.84
CA GLN A 97 13.64 16.82 -1.87
C GLN A 97 12.10 16.79 -1.82
N LEU A 98 11.47 17.98 -1.88
CA LEU A 98 10.03 18.11 -1.89
C LEU A 98 9.39 17.40 -3.10
N ILE A 99 9.99 17.53 -4.27
CA ILE A 99 9.46 16.95 -5.51
C ILE A 99 9.78 15.46 -5.58
N SER A 100 11.02 15.07 -5.26
CA SER A 100 11.54 13.72 -5.51
C SER A 100 11.12 12.68 -4.49
N PHE A 101 10.83 13.09 -3.24
CA PHE A 101 10.53 12.16 -2.17
C PHE A 101 9.14 12.38 -1.60
N PRO A 102 8.14 11.60 -2.06
CA PRO A 102 6.79 11.67 -1.49
C PRO A 102 6.80 11.48 0.02
N ALA A 103 6.01 12.31 0.72
CA ALA A 103 5.92 12.21 2.17
C ALA A 103 5.42 10.83 2.59
N LEU A 104 6.23 10.10 3.35
CA LEU A 104 5.92 8.83 4.02
C LEU A 104 4.88 7.97 3.27
N MET A 105 3.60 8.10 3.62
CA MET A 105 2.50 7.30 3.07
C MET A 105 1.85 7.92 1.83
N MET A 106 2.12 9.19 1.53
CA MET A 106 1.46 9.91 0.43
C MET A 106 1.87 9.42 -0.95
N TRP A 107 2.88 8.54 -1.03
CA TRP A 107 3.23 7.83 -2.27
C TRP A 107 2.01 7.20 -2.96
N TYR A 108 1.05 6.68 -2.18
CA TYR A 108 -0.14 6.06 -2.72
C TYR A 108 -1.06 7.07 -3.46
N LEU A 109 -1.19 8.31 -2.96
CA LEU A 109 -1.96 9.34 -3.67
C LEU A 109 -1.28 9.73 -4.99
N LEU A 110 0.05 9.88 -4.98
CA LEU A 110 0.82 10.13 -6.21
C LEU A 110 0.67 8.96 -7.20
N ALA A 111 0.81 7.73 -6.72
CA ALA A 111 0.62 6.53 -7.52
C ALA A 111 -0.79 6.47 -8.14
N LEU A 112 -1.82 6.79 -7.35
CA LEU A 112 -3.20 6.81 -7.81
C LEU A 112 -3.43 7.83 -8.94
N VAL A 113 -2.82 9.01 -8.85
CA VAL A 113 -2.83 10.02 -9.92
C VAL A 113 -2.19 9.45 -11.18
N ILE A 114 -0.98 8.87 -11.06
CA ILE A 114 -0.24 8.31 -12.20
C ILE A 114 -1.02 7.15 -12.84
N TRP A 115 -1.53 6.20 -12.06
CA TRP A 115 -2.29 5.08 -12.61
C TRP A 115 -3.56 5.52 -13.32
N LYS A 116 -4.27 6.53 -12.81
CA LYS A 116 -5.44 7.09 -13.49
C LYS A 116 -5.06 7.78 -14.79
N ILE A 117 -3.95 8.52 -14.84
CA ILE A 117 -3.45 9.13 -16.08
C ILE A 117 -3.09 8.02 -17.09
N VAL A 118 -2.35 6.99 -16.66
CA VAL A 118 -2.01 5.85 -17.53
C VAL A 118 -3.28 5.17 -18.06
N TYR A 119 -4.29 4.94 -17.20
CA TYR A 119 -5.56 4.37 -17.63
C TYR A 119 -6.28 5.25 -18.66
N PHE A 120 -6.27 6.58 -18.48
CA PHE A 120 -6.79 7.52 -19.46
C PHE A 120 -6.07 7.39 -20.80
N CYS A 121 -4.74 7.34 -20.82
CA CYS A 121 -3.94 7.15 -22.04
C CYS A 121 -4.27 5.83 -22.74
N LEU A 122 -4.31 4.71 -21.97
CA LEU A 122 -4.68 3.40 -22.52
C LEU A 122 -6.09 3.44 -23.18
N ASN A 123 -7.04 4.09 -22.53
CA ASN A 123 -8.39 4.22 -23.05
C ASN A 123 -8.42 5.04 -24.36
N LYS A 124 -7.68 6.15 -24.42
CA LYS A 124 -7.52 6.97 -25.63
C LYS A 124 -6.89 6.19 -26.78
N MET A 125 -5.92 5.33 -26.47
CA MET A 125 -5.28 4.42 -27.43
C MET A 125 -6.13 3.20 -27.77
N LYS A 126 -7.33 3.07 -27.19
CA LYS A 126 -8.24 1.91 -27.32
C LYS A 126 -7.60 0.58 -26.87
N ILE A 127 -6.61 0.64 -25.98
CA ILE A 127 -5.98 -0.54 -25.39
C ILE A 127 -6.85 -1.03 -24.23
N LYS A 128 -7.35 -2.26 -24.35
CA LYS A 128 -8.17 -2.86 -23.30
C LYS A 128 -7.29 -3.37 -22.15
N VAL A 129 -7.76 -3.11 -20.92
CA VAL A 129 -7.16 -3.73 -19.72
C VAL A 129 -7.57 -5.20 -19.68
N ASN A 130 -6.60 -6.09 -19.86
CA ASN A 130 -6.79 -7.53 -19.93
C ASN A 130 -5.64 -8.28 -19.24
N GLY A 131 -5.70 -9.61 -19.21
CA GLY A 131 -4.67 -10.44 -18.58
C GLY A 131 -3.27 -10.23 -19.13
N ILE A 132 -3.13 -9.97 -20.44
CA ILE A 132 -1.81 -9.69 -21.07
C ILE A 132 -1.20 -8.42 -20.49
N LEU A 133 -1.99 -7.35 -20.37
CA LEU A 133 -1.52 -6.10 -19.77
C LEU A 133 -1.11 -6.31 -18.29
N ILE A 134 -1.89 -7.08 -17.52
CA ILE A 134 -1.54 -7.40 -16.12
C ILE A 134 -0.20 -8.15 -16.06
N THR A 135 -0.02 -9.16 -16.92
CA THR A 135 1.25 -9.90 -16.99
C THR A 135 2.42 -8.99 -17.36
N LEU A 136 2.26 -8.10 -18.33
CA LEU A 136 3.30 -7.12 -18.70
C LEU A 136 3.63 -6.19 -17.54
N LEU A 137 2.63 -5.72 -16.80
CA LEU A 137 2.85 -4.87 -15.62
C LEU A 137 3.60 -5.62 -14.50
N VAL A 138 3.32 -6.91 -14.29
CA VAL A 138 4.09 -7.73 -13.34
C VAL A 138 5.54 -7.88 -13.83
N LEU A 139 5.77 -8.16 -15.11
CA LEU A 139 7.12 -8.28 -15.66
C LEU A 139 7.90 -6.96 -15.53
N ILE A 140 7.28 -5.81 -15.81
CA ILE A 140 7.87 -4.48 -15.60
C ILE A 140 8.20 -4.28 -14.13
N ALA A 141 7.29 -4.61 -13.21
CA ALA A 141 7.52 -4.48 -11.77
C ALA A 141 8.69 -5.34 -11.27
N LEU A 142 8.88 -6.54 -11.85
CA LEU A 142 10.05 -7.37 -11.56
C LEU A 142 11.33 -6.75 -12.14
N ALA A 143 11.28 -6.23 -13.37
CA ALA A 143 12.44 -5.61 -14.02
C ALA A 143 12.92 -4.33 -13.31
N VAL A 144 11.99 -3.53 -12.77
CA VAL A 144 12.32 -2.28 -12.04
C VAL A 144 13.23 -2.53 -10.83
N GLY A 145 13.14 -3.70 -10.18
CA GLY A 145 14.03 -4.05 -9.08
C GLY A 145 15.52 -4.14 -9.44
N PHE A 146 15.86 -4.31 -10.72
CA PHE A 146 17.25 -4.32 -11.21
C PHE A 146 17.84 -2.92 -11.42
N VAL A 147 17.03 -1.85 -11.25
CA VAL A 147 17.45 -0.47 -11.54
C VAL A 147 17.58 0.32 -10.23
N PRO A 148 18.80 0.46 -9.69
CA PRO A 148 19.02 1.02 -8.36
C PRO A 148 18.47 2.44 -8.18
N PHE A 149 18.57 3.31 -9.19
CA PHE A 149 18.14 4.71 -9.05
C PHE A 149 16.60 4.89 -9.03
N ILE A 150 15.82 3.89 -9.44
CA ILE A 150 14.35 3.96 -9.44
C ILE A 150 13.77 3.82 -8.02
N GLY A 151 14.46 3.18 -7.10
CA GLY A 151 14.08 2.89 -5.73
C GLY A 151 12.99 3.79 -5.12
N GLU A 152 13.35 4.67 -4.21
CA GLU A 152 12.42 5.58 -3.52
C GLU A 152 12.11 6.87 -4.28
N THR A 153 12.93 7.24 -5.28
CA THR A 153 12.76 8.47 -6.06
C THR A 153 11.40 8.49 -6.74
N PHE A 154 10.60 9.50 -6.46
CA PHE A 154 9.19 9.64 -6.87
C PHE A 154 8.31 8.44 -6.48
N ALA A 155 8.74 7.59 -5.56
CA ALA A 155 8.13 6.30 -5.24
C ALA A 155 7.93 5.39 -6.46
N LEU A 156 8.76 5.52 -7.50
CA LEU A 156 8.57 4.83 -8.78
C LEU A 156 8.54 3.31 -8.61
N SER A 157 9.43 2.75 -7.79
CA SER A 157 9.44 1.30 -7.56
C SER A 157 8.09 0.81 -7.04
N ARG A 158 7.49 1.51 -6.06
CA ARG A 158 6.15 1.19 -5.54
C ARG A 158 5.05 1.39 -6.58
N ILE A 159 5.14 2.43 -7.38
CA ILE A 159 4.16 2.71 -8.45
C ILE A 159 4.13 1.54 -9.43
N PHE A 160 5.27 1.03 -9.85
CA PHE A 160 5.33 -0.14 -10.73
C PHE A 160 4.91 -1.43 -10.01
N TYR A 161 5.37 -1.64 -8.77
CA TYR A 161 5.06 -2.84 -8.00
C TYR A 161 3.55 -2.99 -7.74
N PHE A 162 2.85 -1.91 -7.42
CA PHE A 162 1.42 -1.96 -7.13
C PHE A 162 0.50 -1.77 -8.35
N ALA A 163 1.03 -1.35 -9.51
CA ALA A 163 0.23 -1.15 -10.73
C ALA A 163 -0.59 -2.40 -11.14
N PRO A 164 -0.07 -3.64 -11.08
CA PRO A 164 -0.84 -4.83 -11.44
C PRO A 164 -2.14 -4.95 -10.64
N TYR A 165 -2.14 -4.61 -9.35
CA TYR A 165 -3.35 -4.68 -8.51
C TYR A 165 -4.38 -3.63 -8.91
N PHE A 166 -3.95 -2.39 -9.25
CA PHE A 166 -4.85 -1.34 -9.71
C PHE A 166 -5.54 -1.74 -11.02
N PHE A 167 -4.76 -2.18 -12.00
CA PHE A 167 -5.30 -2.57 -13.29
C PHE A 167 -6.10 -3.87 -13.23
N LEU A 168 -5.77 -4.81 -12.33
CA LEU A 168 -6.61 -5.96 -12.02
C LEU A 168 -7.97 -5.52 -11.48
N GLY A 169 -8.02 -4.51 -10.63
CA GLY A 169 -9.26 -3.92 -10.16
C GLY A 169 -10.11 -3.40 -11.32
N ILE A 170 -9.52 -2.65 -12.25
CA ILE A 170 -10.20 -2.15 -13.46
C ILE A 170 -10.72 -3.32 -14.31
N MET A 171 -9.90 -4.34 -14.55
CA MET A 171 -10.28 -5.50 -15.35
C MET A 171 -11.52 -6.23 -14.79
N LEU A 172 -11.65 -6.26 -13.46
CA LEU A 172 -12.72 -6.99 -12.77
C LEU A 172 -13.94 -6.13 -12.38
N GLN A 173 -14.06 -4.89 -12.85
CA GLN A 173 -15.15 -3.94 -12.49
C GLN A 173 -16.56 -4.49 -12.74
N ASN A 174 -16.73 -5.31 -13.78
CA ASN A 174 -18.02 -5.88 -14.16
C ASN A 174 -18.33 -7.20 -13.46
N ILE A 175 -17.43 -7.69 -12.62
CA ILE A 175 -17.58 -8.95 -11.90
C ILE A 175 -17.95 -8.64 -10.44
N LYS A 176 -18.89 -9.36 -9.88
CA LYS A 176 -19.23 -9.31 -8.46
C LYS A 176 -18.18 -10.08 -7.64
N VAL A 177 -16.97 -9.51 -7.55
CA VAL A 177 -15.76 -10.17 -7.01
C VAL A 177 -15.98 -10.76 -5.61
N ILE A 178 -16.67 -10.04 -4.72
CA ILE A 178 -16.95 -10.53 -3.35
C ILE A 178 -17.82 -11.79 -3.41
N ASP A 179 -18.85 -11.82 -4.28
CA ASP A 179 -19.75 -12.96 -4.39
C ASP A 179 -19.03 -14.17 -5.02
N GLU A 180 -18.20 -13.94 -6.03
CA GLU A 180 -17.37 -14.98 -6.65
C GLU A 180 -16.40 -15.61 -5.64
N ILE A 181 -15.73 -14.80 -4.82
CA ILE A 181 -14.84 -15.30 -3.78
C ILE A 181 -15.63 -16.12 -2.75
N LYS A 182 -16.79 -15.61 -2.32
CA LYS A 182 -17.63 -16.32 -1.33
C LYS A 182 -18.20 -17.62 -1.86
N LEU A 183 -18.47 -17.69 -3.16
CA LEU A 183 -18.97 -18.90 -3.81
C LEU A 183 -17.87 -19.97 -3.94
N ARG A 184 -16.67 -19.59 -4.35
CA ARG A 184 -15.61 -20.52 -4.73
C ARG A 184 -14.68 -20.92 -3.59
N LEU A 185 -14.38 -20.00 -2.67
CA LEU A 185 -13.44 -20.27 -1.57
C LEU A 185 -14.17 -20.79 -0.34
N LYS A 186 -13.87 -22.02 0.09
CA LYS A 186 -14.41 -22.61 1.32
C LYS A 186 -13.84 -21.93 2.56
N VAL A 187 -14.68 -21.73 3.60
CA VAL A 187 -14.28 -21.07 4.86
C VAL A 187 -13.08 -21.77 5.55
N PRO A 188 -13.07 -23.12 5.70
CA PRO A 188 -11.91 -23.76 6.34
C PRO A 188 -10.60 -23.54 5.59
N LEU A 189 -10.63 -23.53 4.24
CA LEU A 189 -9.45 -23.27 3.43
C LEU A 189 -8.96 -21.81 3.59
N ALA A 190 -9.88 -20.85 3.64
CA ALA A 190 -9.54 -19.46 3.90
C ALA A 190 -8.87 -19.26 5.28
N TRP A 191 -9.37 -19.91 6.33
CA TRP A 191 -8.73 -19.92 7.64
C TRP A 191 -7.35 -20.57 7.61
N LEU A 192 -7.21 -21.71 6.95
CA LEU A 192 -5.92 -22.39 6.81
C LEU A 192 -4.87 -21.47 6.18
N ILE A 193 -5.24 -20.77 5.10
CA ILE A 193 -4.35 -19.82 4.42
C ILE A 193 -3.91 -18.71 5.37
N LEU A 194 -4.83 -18.11 6.14
CA LEU A 194 -4.48 -17.03 7.07
C LEU A 194 -3.62 -17.53 8.24
N ILE A 195 -3.88 -18.73 8.74
CA ILE A 195 -3.07 -19.33 9.81
C ILE A 195 -1.64 -19.58 9.30
N VAL A 196 -1.48 -20.14 8.09
CA VAL A 196 -0.17 -20.34 7.48
C VAL A 196 0.55 -19.01 7.27
N ALA A 197 -0.13 -17.98 6.75
CA ALA A 197 0.44 -16.66 6.56
C ALA A 197 0.88 -16.03 7.90
N LEU A 198 0.10 -16.22 8.97
CA LEU A 198 0.46 -15.75 10.31
C LEU A 198 1.69 -16.50 10.85
N ILE A 199 1.75 -17.83 10.71
CA ILE A 199 2.91 -18.64 11.13
C ILE A 199 4.16 -18.19 10.37
N CYS A 200 4.08 -17.99 9.04
CA CYS A 200 5.20 -17.45 8.25
C CYS A 200 5.64 -16.07 8.73
N SER A 201 4.69 -15.20 9.12
CA SER A 201 4.99 -13.87 9.65
C SER A 201 5.67 -13.95 11.02
N ILE A 202 5.28 -14.90 11.88
CA ILE A 202 5.96 -15.18 13.15
C ILE A 202 7.40 -15.65 12.89
N MET A 203 7.57 -16.62 12.02
CA MET A 203 8.89 -17.16 11.67
C MET A 203 9.79 -16.06 11.12
N ALA A 204 9.31 -15.24 10.18
CA ALA A 204 10.06 -14.11 9.65
C ALA A 204 10.47 -13.11 10.75
N SER A 205 9.61 -12.90 11.74
CA SER A 205 9.91 -11.98 12.85
C SER A 205 10.92 -12.55 13.83
N VAL A 206 10.90 -13.86 14.09
CA VAL A 206 11.82 -14.56 14.99
C VAL A 206 13.22 -14.67 14.37
N TYR A 207 13.30 -15.03 13.09
CA TYR A 207 14.58 -15.26 12.39
C TYR A 207 15.17 -14.01 11.73
N ASN A 208 14.78 -12.80 12.19
CA ASN A 208 15.24 -11.53 11.64
C ASN A 208 14.97 -11.32 10.13
N GLY A 209 14.10 -12.14 9.54
CA GLY A 209 13.64 -11.97 8.16
C GLY A 209 12.65 -10.82 7.96
N PHE A 210 12.36 -10.05 9.01
CA PHE A 210 11.42 -8.92 8.97
C PHE A 210 11.74 -7.93 7.85
N TYR A 211 13.00 -7.51 7.73
CA TYR A 211 13.40 -6.52 6.73
C TYR A 211 13.30 -7.06 5.31
N ILE A 212 13.59 -8.35 5.09
CA ILE A 212 13.43 -9.01 3.79
C ILE A 212 11.95 -9.02 3.40
N VAL A 213 11.08 -9.47 4.33
CA VAL A 213 9.63 -9.51 4.08
C VAL A 213 9.09 -8.10 3.87
N ASP A 214 9.46 -7.14 4.73
CA ASP A 214 9.00 -5.76 4.65
C ASP A 214 9.45 -5.14 3.32
N GLY A 215 10.72 -5.21 2.94
CA GLY A 215 11.25 -4.66 1.68
C GLY A 215 10.59 -5.29 0.44
N VAL A 216 10.41 -6.61 0.42
CA VAL A 216 9.79 -7.32 -0.70
C VAL A 216 8.32 -6.90 -0.88
N PHE A 217 7.53 -6.85 0.21
CA PHE A 217 6.10 -6.48 0.14
C PHE A 217 5.86 -4.97 0.05
N GLN A 218 6.82 -4.13 0.42
CA GLN A 218 6.75 -2.69 0.17
C GLN A 218 7.07 -2.33 -1.29
N GLY A 219 7.92 -3.13 -1.94
CA GLY A 219 8.31 -2.91 -3.32
C GLY A 219 9.08 -1.60 -3.56
N ASN A 220 9.72 -1.03 -2.53
CA ASN A 220 10.41 0.26 -2.63
C ASN A 220 11.92 0.14 -2.87
N GLU A 221 12.52 -0.99 -2.53
CA GLU A 221 13.96 -1.18 -2.61
C GLU A 221 14.38 -1.88 -3.92
N PRO A 222 15.52 -1.48 -4.50
CA PRO A 222 16.14 -2.24 -5.57
C PRO A 222 16.66 -3.59 -5.05
N TYR A 223 16.92 -4.50 -5.94
CA TYR A 223 17.48 -5.80 -5.57
C TYR A 223 18.95 -5.64 -5.14
N PRO A 224 19.37 -6.29 -4.02
CA PRO A 224 20.78 -6.36 -3.65
C PRO A 224 21.61 -6.98 -4.77
N GLU A 225 22.78 -6.39 -5.04
CA GLU A 225 23.63 -6.79 -6.18
C GLU A 225 23.95 -8.29 -6.20
N GLU A 226 24.29 -8.87 -5.06
CA GLU A 226 24.70 -10.26 -4.94
C GLU A 226 23.53 -11.26 -5.00
N GLU A 227 22.30 -10.79 -4.72
CA GLU A 227 21.11 -11.65 -4.55
C GLU A 227 19.96 -11.27 -5.49
N LYS A 228 20.23 -10.55 -6.58
CA LYS A 228 19.20 -9.99 -7.49
C LYS A 228 18.14 -11.01 -7.90
N TRP A 229 18.57 -12.20 -8.29
CA TRP A 229 17.66 -13.23 -8.79
C TRP A 229 16.78 -13.83 -7.68
N ILE A 230 17.32 -13.95 -6.46
CA ILE A 230 16.57 -14.39 -5.29
C ILE A 230 15.49 -13.37 -4.97
N TYR A 231 15.85 -12.08 -4.89
CA TYR A 231 14.89 -11.02 -4.59
C TYR A 231 13.85 -10.81 -5.70
N MET A 232 14.21 -11.02 -6.97
CA MET A 232 13.23 -11.07 -8.05
C MET A 232 12.23 -12.22 -7.84
N GLY A 233 12.71 -13.42 -7.49
CA GLY A 233 11.88 -14.56 -7.16
C GLY A 233 10.97 -14.30 -5.96
N LEU A 234 11.50 -13.70 -4.89
CA LEU A 234 10.71 -13.31 -3.71
C LEU A 234 9.65 -12.27 -4.07
N ARG A 235 9.97 -11.26 -4.91
CA ARG A 235 8.99 -10.27 -5.38
C ARG A 235 7.92 -10.90 -6.26
N PHE A 236 8.25 -11.85 -7.11
CA PHE A 236 7.24 -12.61 -7.86
C PHE A 236 6.35 -13.42 -6.93
N PHE A 237 6.95 -14.13 -5.96
CA PHE A 237 6.22 -14.92 -4.98
C PHE A 237 5.31 -14.05 -4.10
N SER A 238 5.71 -12.81 -3.80
CA SER A 238 4.89 -11.87 -3.04
C SER A 238 3.56 -11.55 -3.72
N TYR A 239 3.50 -11.49 -5.05
CA TYR A 239 2.23 -11.33 -5.78
C TYR A 239 1.28 -12.49 -5.54
N LEU A 240 1.78 -13.74 -5.58
CA LEU A 240 0.97 -14.93 -5.36
C LEU A 240 0.46 -14.98 -3.92
N VAL A 241 1.34 -14.74 -2.95
CA VAL A 241 0.99 -14.73 -1.53
C VAL A 241 -0.02 -13.64 -1.23
N SER A 242 0.23 -12.41 -1.68
CA SER A 242 -0.70 -11.29 -1.50
C SER A 242 -2.07 -11.58 -2.11
N PHE A 243 -2.13 -12.17 -3.29
CA PHE A 243 -3.38 -12.53 -3.93
C PHE A 243 -4.16 -13.57 -3.11
N ILE A 244 -3.51 -14.68 -2.72
CA ILE A 244 -4.15 -15.78 -1.97
C ILE A 244 -4.61 -15.31 -0.59
N VAL A 245 -3.79 -14.55 0.13
CA VAL A 245 -4.14 -14.00 1.44
C VAL A 245 -5.26 -12.97 1.31
N SER A 246 -5.23 -12.09 0.29
CA SER A 246 -6.27 -11.09 0.04
C SER A 246 -7.65 -11.70 -0.19
N ILE A 247 -7.77 -12.74 -1.03
CA ILE A 247 -9.04 -13.41 -1.25
C ILE A 247 -9.55 -14.11 0.01
N SER A 248 -8.65 -14.62 0.86
CA SER A 248 -9.01 -15.22 2.15
C SER A 248 -9.53 -14.18 3.15
N VAL A 249 -8.90 -13.00 3.21
CA VAL A 249 -9.40 -11.87 4.01
C VAL A 249 -10.79 -11.43 3.54
N VAL A 250 -11.00 -11.27 2.23
CA VAL A 250 -12.32 -10.92 1.67
C VAL A 250 -13.35 -11.99 2.02
N ARG A 251 -12.99 -13.27 1.91
CA ARG A 251 -13.89 -14.40 2.21
C ARG A 251 -14.40 -14.37 3.65
N LEU A 252 -13.52 -14.10 4.60
CA LEU A 252 -13.81 -14.25 6.03
C LEU A 252 -14.34 -12.97 6.68
N PHE A 253 -13.80 -11.82 6.34
CA PHE A 253 -14.05 -10.59 7.08
C PHE A 253 -14.98 -9.60 6.37
N VAL A 254 -15.25 -9.78 5.08
CA VAL A 254 -16.15 -8.89 4.34
C VAL A 254 -17.60 -9.36 4.46
N ASN A 255 -18.18 -9.08 5.63
CA ASN A 255 -19.59 -9.29 5.94
C ASN A 255 -20.21 -7.94 6.35
N THR A 256 -21.54 -7.92 6.57
CA THR A 256 -22.22 -6.73 7.10
C THR A 256 -21.66 -6.36 8.48
N ASN A 257 -21.03 -5.20 8.57
CA ASN A 257 -20.52 -4.65 9.84
C ASN A 257 -20.65 -3.13 9.80
N ARG A 258 -21.56 -2.57 10.58
CA ARG A 258 -21.90 -1.15 10.54
C ARG A 258 -20.74 -0.24 10.96
N THR A 259 -19.94 -0.65 11.92
CA THR A 259 -18.77 0.15 12.36
C THR A 259 -17.73 0.25 11.26
N LEU A 260 -17.36 -0.89 10.66
CA LEU A 260 -16.41 -0.91 9.54
C LEU A 260 -16.95 -0.18 8.30
N GLU A 261 -18.27 -0.27 8.07
CA GLU A 261 -18.93 0.47 6.97
C GLU A 261 -18.78 1.98 7.14
N ILE A 262 -19.02 2.51 8.36
CA ILE A 262 -18.87 3.93 8.66
C ILE A 262 -17.41 4.37 8.45
N VAL A 263 -16.47 3.65 9.03
CA VAL A 263 -15.03 3.93 8.86
C VAL A 263 -14.61 3.85 7.39
N GLY A 264 -15.12 2.88 6.66
CA GLY A 264 -14.76 2.68 5.25
C GLY A 264 -15.31 3.74 4.31
N LYS A 265 -16.47 4.33 4.60
CA LYS A 265 -17.01 5.48 3.85
C LYS A 265 -16.06 6.67 3.89
N ASP A 266 -15.41 6.88 5.02
CA ASP A 266 -14.48 7.99 5.28
C ASP A 266 -13.00 7.55 5.25
N SER A 267 -12.68 6.40 4.66
CA SER A 267 -11.34 5.81 4.67
C SER A 267 -10.24 6.77 4.18
N LEU A 268 -10.54 7.63 3.19
CA LEU A 268 -9.59 8.66 2.72
C LEU A 268 -9.30 9.70 3.80
N LYS A 269 -10.31 10.13 4.56
CA LYS A 269 -10.09 11.07 5.67
C LYS A 269 -9.19 10.45 6.73
N PHE A 270 -9.47 9.22 7.14
CA PHE A 270 -8.60 8.49 8.08
C PHE A 270 -7.17 8.36 7.54
N TYR A 271 -7.01 8.07 6.24
CA TYR A 271 -5.71 8.00 5.59
C TYR A 271 -4.95 9.34 5.65
N ILE A 272 -5.61 10.46 5.44
CA ILE A 272 -4.99 11.79 5.50
C ILE A 272 -4.66 12.16 6.94
N PHE A 273 -5.63 12.03 7.86
CA PHE A 273 -5.45 12.44 9.25
C PHE A 273 -4.40 11.65 10.00
N HIS A 274 -4.26 10.33 9.75
CA HIS A 274 -3.22 9.57 10.44
C HIS A 274 -1.81 10.02 10.01
N GLY A 275 -1.63 10.43 8.77
CA GLY A 275 -0.36 10.98 8.31
C GLY A 275 0.02 12.29 9.02
N PHE A 276 -0.96 13.20 9.22
CA PHE A 276 -0.74 14.39 10.06
C PHE A 276 -0.45 14.02 11.52
N GLY A 277 -1.17 13.03 12.06
CA GLY A 277 -0.91 12.51 13.40
C GLY A 277 0.52 12.02 13.56
N LEU A 278 1.01 11.21 12.62
CA LEU A 278 2.39 10.71 12.68
C LEU A 278 3.45 11.83 12.56
N MET A 279 3.19 12.85 11.74
CA MET A 279 4.07 14.02 11.69
C MET A 279 4.06 14.80 13.02
N ALA A 280 2.89 14.99 13.62
CA ALA A 280 2.78 15.65 14.92
C ALA A 280 3.49 14.83 16.02
N PHE A 281 3.41 13.52 16.02
CA PHE A 281 4.15 12.65 16.94
C PHE A 281 5.67 12.70 16.71
N GLY A 282 6.14 12.92 15.48
CA GLY A 282 7.57 13.08 15.17
C GLY A 282 8.14 14.43 15.62
N ILE A 283 7.30 15.46 15.78
CA ILE A 283 7.70 16.82 16.16
C ILE A 283 7.57 17.06 17.66
N LEU A 284 6.52 16.52 18.28
CA LEU A 284 6.36 16.64 19.72
C LEU A 284 7.40 15.75 20.38
N PRO A 285 8.31 16.31 21.19
CA PRO A 285 9.16 15.51 22.07
C PRO A 285 8.28 14.94 23.19
N ILE A 286 7.39 14.03 22.83
CA ILE A 286 6.70 13.22 23.82
C ILE A 286 7.80 12.36 24.43
N PRO A 287 8.08 12.47 25.74
CA PRO A 287 9.10 11.68 26.38
C PRO A 287 8.63 10.22 26.52
N TRP A 288 8.39 9.57 25.41
CA TRP A 288 8.22 8.13 25.34
C TRP A 288 9.59 7.52 25.48
N LYS A 289 10.03 7.43 26.72
CA LYS A 289 11.35 6.96 27.16
C LYS A 289 11.80 5.63 26.52
N TYR A 290 10.97 4.97 25.74
CA TYR A 290 11.19 3.64 25.16
C TYR A 290 11.06 3.58 23.63
N GLY A 291 10.49 4.58 22.96
CA GLY A 291 10.31 4.59 21.50
C GLY A 291 11.57 4.97 20.70
N LEU A 292 12.37 5.90 21.23
CA LEU A 292 13.58 6.40 20.56
C LEU A 292 14.75 5.39 20.57
N ALA A 293 14.82 4.47 21.54
CA ALA A 293 15.82 3.40 21.55
C ALA A 293 15.58 2.37 20.42
N GLY A 294 14.32 2.15 20.01
CA GLY A 294 13.97 1.31 18.86
C GLY A 294 14.26 1.96 17.50
N LEU A 295 14.22 3.29 17.43
CA LEU A 295 14.49 4.04 16.19
C LEU A 295 15.96 3.97 15.75
N ARG A 296 16.91 3.86 16.70
CA ARG A 296 18.34 3.74 16.39
C ARG A 296 18.74 2.42 15.70
N HIS A 297 17.90 1.40 15.76
CA HIS A 297 18.15 0.11 15.09
C HIS A 297 17.23 -0.15 13.88
N ASN A 298 16.38 0.80 13.52
CA ASN A 298 15.50 0.66 12.36
C ASN A 298 16.17 1.27 11.13
N SER A 299 16.43 0.49 10.08
CA SER A 299 17.03 0.99 8.83
C SER A 299 16.24 2.16 8.23
N PHE A 300 14.93 2.20 8.48
CA PHE A 300 14.03 3.29 8.07
C PHE A 300 14.29 4.60 8.83
N ALA A 301 14.56 4.55 10.13
CA ALA A 301 14.94 5.73 10.92
C ALA A 301 16.35 6.19 10.58
N ASN A 302 17.28 5.26 10.33
CA ASN A 302 18.61 5.56 9.82
C ASN A 302 18.54 6.16 8.41
N HIS A 303 17.60 5.73 7.55
CA HIS A 303 17.40 6.33 6.25
C HIS A 303 16.87 7.78 6.34
N ILE A 304 15.98 8.08 7.30
CA ILE A 304 15.51 9.44 7.54
C ILE A 304 16.65 10.30 8.14
N LEU A 305 17.44 9.76 9.04
CA LEU A 305 18.57 10.46 9.66
C LEU A 305 19.75 10.61 8.71
N LEU A 306 20.08 9.59 7.91
CA LEU A 306 21.14 9.66 6.89
C LEU A 306 20.77 10.59 5.72
N GLN A 307 19.49 10.76 5.41
CA GLN A 307 19.05 11.80 4.46
C GLN A 307 19.19 13.22 5.06
N GLN A 308 19.19 13.37 6.37
CA GLN A 308 19.50 14.64 7.02
C GLN A 308 21.02 14.93 7.04
N ASP A 309 21.86 13.92 7.22
CA ASP A 309 23.33 14.09 7.25
C ASP A 309 23.99 14.24 5.88
N GLN A 310 23.32 13.82 4.78
CA GLN A 310 23.82 14.06 3.41
C GLN A 310 23.38 15.42 2.82
N ALA A 311 22.69 16.24 3.58
CA ALA A 311 22.22 17.56 3.16
C ALA A 311 23.07 18.72 3.73
N PHE A 312 24.25 18.42 4.33
CA PHE A 312 25.27 19.41 4.73
C PHE A 312 26.54 19.28 3.92
#